data_a1f50151326fc5e36a1009db2d71d488
#
_entry.id   a1f50151326fc5e36a1009db2d71d488
#
_cell.length_a   1.000
_cell.length_b   1.000
_cell.length_c   1.000
_cell.angle_alpha   90.00
_cell.angle_beta   90.00
_cell.angle_gamma   90.00
#
_symmetry.space_group_name_H-M   'P 1'
#
loop_
_entity.id
_entity.type
_entity.pdbx_description
1 polymer ?
#
loop_
_entity_poly.entity_id
_entity_poly.type
_entity_poly.pdbx_seq_one_letter_code
_entity_poly.pdbx_strand_id
1 'polypeptide(L)'
;MSIDLTLIWALLIATAVLLYVVMDGFDLGVGILFPAEVARADRDVMVNSVAPVWDGNETWLVLGGGGLFAVFPLAYATIFPALYMPLILMLLALVFRGVAFEMRFRARTSAGEVWWDRAFSWGSFAAAFLQGVCLGAIVQGIRVEGRAYAGGWWDWLTPFSVLTGVALVVGYGLLGACWLIWKTDGALQARCRSYARVLGFATLGFIAVISLMMIIQSPAFRERWLTLPNMLYAAPVPILLALLAWRFHRALGKGEDGVPFLCALGFFVLSYAGLGISMWPMIVPPSITIWQAATHPSSQLFLLVGAAVLVPVILVYTGYVYWIFRGKVRHGEGYH
;
A
#
# COMPACT_ATOMS: atom_id res chain seq x y z
N MET A 1 0.72 35.66 2.45
CA MET A 1 1.13 34.29 2.73
C MET A 1 1.79 33.76 1.47
N SER A 2 3.09 33.49 1.49
CA SER A 2 3.75 32.78 0.38
C SER A 2 3.28 31.31 0.41
N ILE A 3 2.86 30.81 -0.73
CA ILE A 3 2.46 29.40 -0.87
C ILE A 3 3.72 28.54 -0.71
N ASP A 4 3.70 27.60 0.22
CA ASP A 4 4.80 26.63 0.41
C ASP A 4 4.67 25.48 -0.63
N LEU A 5 5.37 25.64 -1.75
CA LEU A 5 5.38 24.65 -2.84
C LEU A 5 5.93 23.29 -2.36
N THR A 6 6.90 23.30 -1.44
CA THR A 6 7.50 22.09 -0.89
C THR A 6 6.47 21.26 -0.12
N LEU A 7 5.64 21.92 0.69
CA LEU A 7 4.56 21.27 1.42
C LEU A 7 3.50 20.69 0.46
N ILE A 8 3.12 21.43 -0.58
CA ILE A 8 2.16 20.96 -1.59
C ILE A 8 2.70 19.68 -2.24
N TRP A 9 3.95 19.68 -2.66
CA TRP A 9 4.56 18.50 -3.28
C TRP A 9 4.70 17.32 -2.31
N ALA A 10 5.07 17.57 -1.06
CA ALA A 10 5.13 16.51 -0.05
C ALA A 10 3.77 15.84 0.14
N LEU A 11 2.69 16.63 0.22
CA LEU A 11 1.33 16.10 0.31
C LEU A 11 0.89 15.37 -0.96
N LEU A 12 1.27 15.87 -2.14
CA LEU A 12 0.93 15.26 -3.43
C LEU A 12 1.57 13.89 -3.58
N ILE A 13 2.87 13.77 -3.27
CA ILE A 13 3.61 12.49 -3.30
C ILE A 13 3.10 11.55 -2.22
N ALA A 14 2.85 12.04 -1.01
CA ALA A 14 2.25 11.25 0.06
C ALA A 14 0.87 10.71 -0.34
N THR A 15 0.05 11.51 -1.04
CA THR A 15 -1.25 11.07 -1.58
C THR A 15 -1.07 10.01 -2.67
N ALA A 16 -0.10 10.17 -3.58
CA ALA A 16 0.18 9.17 -4.60
C ALA A 16 0.59 7.83 -3.99
N VAL A 17 1.48 7.85 -2.99
CA VAL A 17 1.88 6.63 -2.25
C VAL A 17 0.69 6.02 -1.51
N LEU A 18 -0.17 6.82 -0.87
CA LEU A 18 -1.38 6.32 -0.21
C LEU A 18 -2.33 5.67 -1.23
N LEU A 19 -2.57 6.31 -2.38
CA LEU A 19 -3.42 5.75 -3.43
C LEU A 19 -2.86 4.43 -3.96
N TYR A 20 -1.53 4.36 -4.17
CA TYR A 20 -0.88 3.10 -4.51
C TYR A 20 -1.15 2.01 -3.46
N VAL A 21 -0.91 2.31 -2.18
CA VAL A 21 -1.09 1.34 -1.08
C VAL A 21 -2.53 0.85 -0.98
N VAL A 22 -3.53 1.71 -1.14
CA VAL A 22 -4.93 1.30 -0.98
C VAL A 22 -5.53 0.69 -2.24
N MET A 23 -5.07 1.09 -3.43
CA MET A 23 -5.60 0.60 -4.70
C MET A 23 -4.87 -0.66 -5.18
N ASP A 24 -3.54 -0.66 -5.31
CA ASP A 24 -2.80 -1.86 -5.66
C ASP A 24 -2.75 -2.86 -4.49
N GLY A 25 -2.95 -2.39 -3.25
CA GLY A 25 -2.98 -3.25 -2.06
C GLY A 25 -4.08 -4.31 -2.10
N PHE A 26 -5.29 -4.02 -2.57
CA PHE A 26 -6.31 -5.07 -2.70
C PHE A 26 -6.04 -6.00 -3.89
N ASP A 27 -5.42 -5.51 -4.96
CA ASP A 27 -5.02 -6.34 -6.11
C ASP A 27 -3.96 -7.37 -5.68
N LEU A 28 -2.91 -6.90 -4.97
CA LEU A 28 -1.91 -7.78 -4.37
C LEU A 28 -2.54 -8.72 -3.35
N GLY A 29 -3.53 -8.24 -2.59
CA GLY A 29 -4.28 -9.01 -1.62
C GLY A 29 -5.05 -10.18 -2.24
N VAL A 30 -5.65 -9.99 -3.42
CA VAL A 30 -6.28 -11.07 -4.19
C VAL A 30 -5.22 -12.12 -4.58
N GLY A 31 -4.04 -11.70 -5.05
CA GLY A 31 -2.94 -12.61 -5.38
C GLY A 31 -2.40 -13.38 -4.17
N ILE A 32 -2.34 -12.75 -2.99
CA ILE A 32 -1.93 -13.40 -1.72
C ILE A 32 -2.93 -14.48 -1.31
N LEU A 33 -4.24 -14.24 -1.50
CA LEU A 33 -5.30 -15.19 -1.16
C LEU A 33 -5.49 -16.30 -2.21
N PHE A 34 -4.95 -16.12 -3.39
CA PHE A 34 -5.15 -17.00 -4.53
C PHE A 34 -4.84 -18.49 -4.27
N PRO A 35 -3.78 -18.87 -3.52
CA PRO A 35 -3.50 -20.27 -3.19
C PRO A 35 -4.53 -20.91 -2.25
N ALA A 36 -5.31 -20.12 -1.51
CA ALA A 36 -6.33 -20.64 -0.61
C ALA A 36 -7.55 -21.21 -1.37
N GLU A 37 -7.73 -20.83 -2.64
CA GLU A 37 -8.81 -21.32 -3.49
C GLU A 37 -8.30 -22.43 -4.42
N VAL A 38 -9.02 -23.56 -4.44
CA VAL A 38 -8.61 -24.75 -5.21
C VAL A 38 -9.36 -24.82 -6.55
N ALA A 39 -10.63 -24.39 -6.57
CA ALA A 39 -11.46 -24.47 -7.75
C ALA A 39 -11.00 -23.46 -8.81
N ARG A 40 -10.73 -23.95 -10.02
CA ARG A 40 -10.30 -23.11 -11.16
C ARG A 40 -11.30 -21.99 -11.43
N ALA A 41 -12.60 -22.30 -11.41
CA ALA A 41 -13.64 -21.30 -11.65
C ALA A 41 -13.62 -20.15 -10.64
N ASP A 42 -13.34 -20.43 -9.36
CA ASP A 42 -13.21 -19.40 -8.32
C ASP A 42 -11.94 -18.56 -8.55
N ARG A 43 -10.82 -19.20 -8.94
CA ARG A 43 -9.58 -18.50 -9.32
C ARG A 43 -9.78 -17.58 -10.51
N ASP A 44 -10.55 -17.99 -11.52
CA ASP A 44 -10.87 -17.16 -12.68
C ASP A 44 -11.67 -15.92 -12.25
N VAL A 45 -12.67 -16.10 -11.37
CA VAL A 45 -13.43 -14.97 -10.80
C VAL A 45 -12.51 -14.01 -10.01
N MET A 46 -11.58 -14.53 -9.20
CA MET A 46 -10.62 -13.71 -8.45
C MET A 46 -9.77 -12.85 -9.38
N VAL A 47 -9.18 -13.42 -10.42
CA VAL A 47 -8.35 -12.69 -11.39
C VAL A 47 -9.20 -11.67 -12.15
N ASN A 48 -10.37 -12.05 -12.66
CA ASN A 48 -11.26 -11.17 -13.40
C ASN A 48 -11.78 -10.00 -12.56
N SER A 49 -11.84 -10.15 -11.22
CA SER A 49 -12.28 -9.05 -10.33
C SER A 49 -11.31 -7.87 -10.28
N VAL A 50 -10.03 -8.08 -10.57
CA VAL A 50 -8.97 -7.07 -10.52
C VAL A 50 -8.40 -6.75 -11.91
N ALA A 51 -8.57 -7.62 -12.89
CA ALA A 51 -8.04 -7.46 -14.25
C ALA A 51 -8.37 -6.10 -14.91
N PRO A 52 -9.55 -5.48 -14.72
CA PRO A 52 -9.85 -4.18 -15.33
C PRO A 52 -9.11 -2.98 -14.72
N VAL A 53 -8.53 -3.11 -13.51
CA VAL A 53 -8.09 -1.96 -12.70
C VAL A 53 -6.61 -2.02 -12.28
N TRP A 54 -5.98 -3.19 -12.27
CA TRP A 54 -4.66 -3.40 -11.67
C TRP A 54 -3.54 -2.51 -12.27
N ASP A 55 -3.51 -2.35 -13.59
CA ASP A 55 -2.48 -1.54 -14.28
C ASP A 55 -2.63 -0.05 -13.93
N GLY A 56 -3.87 0.45 -13.89
CA GLY A 56 -4.17 1.81 -13.43
C GLY A 56 -3.82 2.05 -11.96
N ASN A 57 -3.99 1.04 -11.11
CA ASN A 57 -3.65 1.11 -9.69
C ASN A 57 -2.14 1.19 -9.48
N GLU A 58 -1.35 0.43 -10.26
CA GLU A 58 0.12 0.42 -10.19
C GLU A 58 0.75 1.75 -10.67
N THR A 59 0.05 2.53 -11.49
CA THR A 59 0.50 3.85 -11.99
C THR A 59 0.82 4.83 -10.85
N TRP A 60 0.15 4.73 -9.71
CA TRP A 60 0.41 5.59 -8.55
C TRP A 60 1.79 5.38 -7.94
N LEU A 61 2.37 4.16 -8.06
CA LEU A 61 3.77 3.90 -7.65
C LEU A 61 4.74 4.71 -8.51
N VAL A 62 4.50 4.77 -9.81
CA VAL A 62 5.34 5.53 -10.76
C VAL A 62 5.28 7.03 -10.45
N LEU A 63 4.08 7.56 -10.16
CA LEU A 63 3.91 8.96 -9.76
C LEU A 63 4.64 9.26 -8.43
N GLY A 64 4.54 8.36 -7.44
CA GLY A 64 5.25 8.50 -6.17
C GLY A 64 6.76 8.51 -6.33
N GLY A 65 7.33 7.53 -7.04
CA GLY A 65 8.77 7.41 -7.27
C GLY A 65 9.33 8.51 -8.18
N GLY A 66 8.65 8.81 -9.29
CA GLY A 66 9.01 9.87 -10.22
C GLY A 66 8.89 11.27 -9.58
N GLY A 67 7.84 11.52 -8.80
CA GLY A 67 7.67 12.74 -8.04
C GLY A 67 8.76 12.93 -6.98
N LEU A 68 9.12 11.86 -6.27
CA LEU A 68 10.21 11.90 -5.30
C LEU A 68 11.54 12.27 -5.99
N PHE A 69 11.84 11.64 -7.14
CA PHE A 69 13.05 11.95 -7.93
C PHE A 69 13.07 13.40 -8.39
N ALA A 70 11.97 13.90 -8.94
CA ALA A 70 11.92 15.23 -9.55
C ALA A 70 11.91 16.38 -8.54
N VAL A 71 11.25 16.20 -7.38
CA VAL A 71 11.00 17.26 -6.41
C VAL A 71 11.89 17.15 -5.17
N PHE A 72 12.19 15.93 -4.73
CA PHE A 72 13.01 15.66 -3.55
C PHE A 72 14.27 14.84 -3.91
N PRO A 73 15.16 15.36 -4.81
CA PRO A 73 16.29 14.58 -5.33
C PRO A 73 17.25 14.11 -4.24
N LEU A 74 17.42 14.85 -3.15
CA LEU A 74 18.27 14.43 -2.04
C LEU A 74 17.66 13.23 -1.30
N ALA A 75 16.35 13.24 -1.07
CA ALA A 75 15.66 12.10 -0.45
C ALA A 75 15.74 10.87 -1.37
N TYR A 76 15.50 11.05 -2.66
CA TYR A 76 15.66 9.98 -3.65
C TYR A 76 17.06 9.38 -3.63
N ALA A 77 18.11 10.23 -3.72
CA ALA A 77 19.50 9.81 -3.71
C ALA A 77 19.96 9.17 -2.38
N THR A 78 19.19 9.31 -1.31
CA THR A 78 19.47 8.69 -0.01
C THR A 78 18.66 7.39 0.18
N ILE A 79 17.37 7.41 -0.12
CA ILE A 79 16.45 6.28 0.10
C ILE A 79 16.77 5.13 -0.86
N PHE A 80 16.97 5.43 -2.15
CA PHE A 80 17.16 4.37 -3.15
C PHE A 80 18.45 3.56 -2.95
N PRO A 81 19.61 4.12 -2.63
CA PRO A 81 20.78 3.32 -2.27
C PRO A 81 20.58 2.49 -0.99
N ALA A 82 19.88 3.05 0.02
CA ALA A 82 19.60 2.33 1.27
C ALA A 82 18.67 1.12 1.06
N LEU A 83 17.72 1.23 0.13
CA LEU A 83 16.70 0.23 -0.15
C LEU A 83 16.87 -0.45 -1.52
N TYR A 84 18.07 -0.39 -2.09
CA TYR A 84 18.35 -0.86 -3.45
C TYR A 84 17.85 -2.29 -3.70
N MET A 85 18.24 -3.23 -2.82
CA MET A 85 17.87 -4.64 -2.99
C MET A 85 16.36 -4.89 -2.84
N PRO A 86 15.69 -4.48 -1.75
CA PRO A 86 14.27 -4.73 -1.63
C PRO A 86 13.44 -4.03 -2.71
N LEU A 87 13.85 -2.84 -3.19
CA LEU A 87 13.14 -2.16 -4.29
C LEU A 87 13.28 -2.91 -5.61
N ILE A 88 14.48 -3.38 -5.99
CA ILE A 88 14.65 -4.17 -7.21
C ILE A 88 13.85 -5.47 -7.15
N LEU A 89 13.93 -6.19 -6.03
CA LEU A 89 13.20 -7.44 -5.87
C LEU A 89 11.68 -7.22 -5.90
N MET A 90 11.21 -6.11 -5.31
CA MET A 90 9.80 -5.70 -5.37
C MET A 90 9.35 -5.45 -6.81
N LEU A 91 10.12 -4.67 -7.57
CA LEU A 91 9.80 -4.39 -8.98
C LEU A 91 9.80 -5.65 -9.84
N LEU A 92 10.76 -6.54 -9.64
CA LEU A 92 10.77 -7.85 -10.32
C LEU A 92 9.53 -8.68 -9.97
N ALA A 93 9.13 -8.69 -8.71
CA ALA A 93 7.92 -9.39 -8.26
C ALA A 93 6.65 -8.81 -8.93
N LEU A 94 6.55 -7.48 -9.05
CA LEU A 94 5.46 -6.81 -9.76
C LEU A 94 5.46 -7.15 -11.26
N VAL A 95 6.62 -7.22 -11.91
CA VAL A 95 6.73 -7.66 -13.32
C VAL A 95 6.21 -9.09 -13.49
N PHE A 96 6.63 -10.03 -12.64
CA PHE A 96 6.13 -11.41 -12.71
C PHE A 96 4.63 -11.50 -12.49
N ARG A 97 4.09 -10.74 -11.53
CA ARG A 97 2.65 -10.62 -11.28
C ARG A 97 1.91 -10.08 -12.50
N GLY A 98 2.38 -8.96 -13.07
CA GLY A 98 1.75 -8.31 -14.22
C GLY A 98 1.72 -9.22 -15.45
N VAL A 99 2.83 -9.88 -15.77
CA VAL A 99 2.89 -10.84 -16.86
C VAL A 99 1.94 -12.04 -16.64
N ALA A 100 1.76 -12.46 -15.39
CA ALA A 100 0.90 -13.58 -15.06
C ALA A 100 -0.58 -13.32 -15.41
N PHE A 101 -1.08 -12.07 -15.31
CA PHE A 101 -2.45 -11.74 -15.74
C PHE A 101 -2.72 -12.12 -17.19
N GLU A 102 -1.81 -11.80 -18.10
CA GLU A 102 -1.98 -12.07 -19.53
C GLU A 102 -1.68 -13.54 -19.89
N MET A 103 -0.60 -14.07 -19.34
CA MET A 103 -0.07 -15.39 -19.75
C MET A 103 -0.89 -16.55 -19.17
N ARG A 104 -1.54 -16.35 -18.02
CA ARG A 104 -2.40 -17.38 -17.40
C ARG A 104 -3.53 -17.82 -18.35
N PHE A 105 -4.23 -16.86 -18.97
CA PHE A 105 -5.33 -17.14 -19.89
C PHE A 105 -4.86 -17.66 -21.26
N ARG A 106 -3.58 -17.44 -21.61
CA ARG A 106 -2.96 -17.91 -22.86
C ARG A 106 -2.22 -19.24 -22.70
N ALA A 107 -2.19 -19.79 -21.47
CA ALA A 107 -1.49 -21.04 -21.20
C ALA A 107 -2.13 -22.21 -21.99
N ARG A 108 -1.31 -22.91 -22.79
CA ARG A 108 -1.75 -24.03 -23.61
C ARG A 108 -1.77 -25.39 -22.89
N THR A 109 -1.19 -25.44 -21.69
CA THR A 109 -1.06 -26.63 -20.87
C THR A 109 -1.46 -26.36 -19.44
N SER A 110 -1.98 -27.37 -18.74
CA SER A 110 -2.29 -27.28 -17.32
C SER A 110 -1.07 -26.96 -16.45
N ALA A 111 0.10 -27.46 -16.81
CA ALA A 111 1.35 -27.14 -16.13
C ALA A 111 1.74 -25.66 -16.32
N GLY A 112 1.53 -25.10 -17.50
CA GLY A 112 1.75 -23.68 -17.78
C GLY A 112 0.79 -22.79 -16.98
N GLU A 113 -0.48 -23.16 -16.86
CA GLU A 113 -1.46 -22.45 -16.05
C GLU A 113 -1.05 -22.43 -14.57
N VAL A 114 -0.67 -23.59 -14.01
CA VAL A 114 -0.17 -23.69 -12.62
C VAL A 114 1.08 -22.84 -12.39
N TRP A 115 1.97 -22.77 -13.38
CA TRP A 115 3.14 -21.90 -13.29
C TRP A 115 2.75 -20.41 -13.18
N TRP A 116 1.82 -19.95 -14.01
CA TRP A 116 1.36 -18.57 -13.97
C TRP A 116 0.52 -18.25 -12.74
N ASP A 117 -0.26 -19.22 -12.24
CA ASP A 117 -0.95 -19.13 -10.95
C ASP A 117 0.04 -18.87 -9.80
N ARG A 118 1.18 -19.60 -9.82
CA ARG A 118 2.25 -19.39 -8.83
C ARG A 118 2.95 -18.04 -9.02
N ALA A 119 3.22 -17.64 -10.27
CA ALA A 119 3.84 -16.34 -10.54
C ALA A 119 2.95 -15.18 -10.06
N PHE A 120 1.64 -15.25 -10.26
CA PHE A 120 0.66 -14.29 -9.75
C PHE A 120 0.69 -14.22 -8.23
N SER A 121 0.58 -15.36 -7.56
CA SER A 121 0.52 -15.42 -6.10
C SER A 121 1.84 -15.03 -5.43
N TRP A 122 2.96 -15.66 -5.81
CA TRP A 122 4.26 -15.37 -5.21
C TRP A 122 4.77 -13.98 -5.57
N GLY A 123 4.47 -13.48 -6.78
CA GLY A 123 4.75 -12.10 -7.17
C GLY A 123 4.01 -11.10 -6.27
N SER A 124 2.72 -11.33 -6.03
CA SER A 124 1.91 -10.48 -5.15
C SER A 124 2.40 -10.54 -3.70
N PHE A 125 2.70 -11.73 -3.19
CA PHE A 125 3.25 -11.91 -1.84
C PHE A 125 4.60 -11.19 -1.68
N ALA A 126 5.54 -11.43 -2.60
CA ALA A 126 6.88 -10.85 -2.53
C ALA A 126 6.84 -9.32 -2.66
N ALA A 127 6.01 -8.78 -3.58
CA ALA A 127 5.83 -7.34 -3.72
C ALA A 127 5.30 -6.71 -2.43
N ALA A 128 4.24 -7.26 -1.84
CA ALA A 128 3.65 -6.78 -0.60
C ALA A 128 4.65 -6.86 0.58
N PHE A 129 5.35 -7.99 0.71
CA PHE A 129 6.34 -8.19 1.77
C PHE A 129 7.48 -7.17 1.67
N LEU A 130 8.04 -6.99 0.47
CA LEU A 130 9.16 -6.07 0.24
C LEU A 130 8.76 -4.60 0.40
N GLN A 131 7.52 -4.22 0.03
CA GLN A 131 6.97 -2.90 0.35
C GLN A 131 6.96 -2.64 1.85
N GLY A 132 6.48 -3.61 2.63
CA GLY A 132 6.46 -3.49 4.08
C GLY A 132 7.86 -3.45 4.69
N VAL A 133 8.81 -4.21 4.14
CA VAL A 133 10.23 -4.15 4.55
C VAL A 133 10.82 -2.77 4.26
N CYS A 134 10.58 -2.20 3.07
CA CYS A 134 11.00 -0.83 2.73
C CYS A 134 10.42 0.19 3.71
N LEU A 135 9.12 0.10 4.00
CA LEU A 135 8.46 0.98 4.96
C LEU A 135 9.10 0.88 6.35
N GLY A 136 9.31 -0.34 6.85
CA GLY A 136 9.92 -0.58 8.14
C GLY A 136 11.34 -0.01 8.24
N ALA A 137 12.15 -0.18 7.20
CA ALA A 137 13.49 0.36 7.16
C ALA A 137 13.51 1.91 7.15
N ILE A 138 12.58 2.55 6.40
CA ILE A 138 12.44 4.02 6.41
C ILE A 138 12.04 4.52 7.80
N VAL A 139 11.07 3.87 8.43
CA VAL A 139 10.55 4.27 9.76
C VAL A 139 11.61 4.14 10.85
N GLN A 140 12.47 3.12 10.80
CA GLN A 140 13.59 2.96 11.73
C GLN A 140 14.66 4.02 11.54
N GLY A 141 14.70 4.65 10.38
CA GLY A 141 15.66 5.68 10.02
C GLY A 141 16.80 5.17 9.14
N ILE A 142 17.22 6.03 8.22
CA ILE A 142 18.31 5.76 7.28
C ILE A 142 19.55 6.54 7.74
N ARG A 143 20.69 5.85 7.84
CA ARG A 143 21.96 6.47 8.21
C ARG A 143 22.44 7.39 7.07
N VAL A 144 22.60 8.67 7.39
CA VAL A 144 23.02 9.70 6.45
C VAL A 144 24.27 10.38 6.98
N GLU A 145 25.31 10.48 6.15
CA GLU A 145 26.51 11.30 6.42
C GLU A 145 26.69 12.30 5.28
N GLY A 146 26.75 13.57 5.64
CA GLY A 146 26.73 14.63 4.64
C GLY A 146 25.41 14.68 3.87
N ARG A 147 25.44 14.27 2.59
CA ARG A 147 24.28 14.24 1.69
C ARG A 147 24.05 12.87 1.05
N ALA A 148 24.60 11.81 1.63
CA ALA A 148 24.57 10.47 1.06
C ALA A 148 24.22 9.41 2.12
N TYR A 149 23.71 8.28 1.65
CA TYR A 149 23.57 7.09 2.48
C TYR A 149 24.93 6.58 2.94
N ALA A 150 25.09 6.34 4.22
CA ALA A 150 26.33 5.92 4.85
C ALA A 150 26.22 4.57 5.59
N GLY A 151 25.20 3.81 5.28
CA GLY A 151 24.95 2.51 5.89
C GLY A 151 25.55 1.34 5.11
N GLY A 152 25.27 0.12 5.60
CA GLY A 152 25.68 -1.13 5.00
C GLY A 152 24.65 -1.71 4.04
N TRP A 153 25.10 -2.72 3.27
CA TRP A 153 24.26 -3.39 2.26
C TRP A 153 23.01 -4.08 2.84
N TRP A 154 23.01 -4.47 4.13
CA TRP A 154 21.95 -5.22 4.79
C TRP A 154 21.16 -4.42 5.83
N ASP A 155 21.38 -3.11 5.95
CA ASP A 155 20.74 -2.27 6.99
C ASP A 155 19.20 -2.24 6.85
N TRP A 156 18.68 -2.50 5.66
CA TRP A 156 17.24 -2.61 5.42
C TRP A 156 16.60 -3.89 5.98
N LEU A 157 17.40 -4.93 6.27
CA LEU A 157 16.93 -6.23 6.75
C LEU A 157 17.04 -6.33 8.27
N THR A 158 16.07 -5.80 8.98
CA THR A 158 15.98 -5.83 10.44
C THR A 158 14.76 -6.65 10.90
N PRO A 159 14.73 -7.12 12.16
CA PRO A 159 13.53 -7.78 12.69
C PRO A 159 12.27 -6.91 12.59
N PHE A 160 12.40 -5.59 12.77
CA PHE A 160 11.27 -4.67 12.64
C PHE A 160 10.82 -4.52 11.18
N SER A 161 11.74 -4.38 10.22
CA SER A 161 11.38 -4.30 8.81
C SER A 161 10.74 -5.59 8.28
N VAL A 162 11.21 -6.75 8.75
CA VAL A 162 10.59 -8.05 8.46
C VAL A 162 9.18 -8.13 9.06
N LEU A 163 9.00 -7.68 10.31
CA LEU A 163 7.68 -7.61 10.96
C LEU A 163 6.71 -6.73 10.17
N THR A 164 7.15 -5.55 9.71
CA THR A 164 6.32 -4.67 8.87
C THR A 164 6.04 -5.29 7.51
N GLY A 165 6.97 -6.07 6.95
CA GLY A 165 6.75 -6.86 5.74
C GLY A 165 5.62 -7.88 5.92
N VAL A 166 5.65 -8.67 6.98
CA VAL A 166 4.59 -9.64 7.31
C VAL A 166 3.26 -8.93 7.56
N ALA A 167 3.29 -7.83 8.32
CA ALA A 167 2.10 -7.05 8.63
C ALA A 167 1.42 -6.51 7.35
N LEU A 168 2.20 -6.06 6.36
CA LEU A 168 1.65 -5.55 5.12
C LEU A 168 1.05 -6.67 4.25
N VAL A 169 1.68 -7.86 4.21
CA VAL A 169 1.10 -9.04 3.55
C VAL A 169 -0.26 -9.39 4.15
N VAL A 170 -0.37 -9.43 5.48
CA VAL A 170 -1.63 -9.71 6.18
C VAL A 170 -2.66 -8.62 5.90
N GLY A 171 -2.26 -7.36 5.95
CA GLY A 171 -3.13 -6.22 5.67
C GLY A 171 -3.64 -6.21 4.22
N TYR A 172 -2.78 -6.49 3.24
CA TYR A 172 -3.21 -6.60 1.84
C TYR A 172 -4.11 -7.82 1.62
N GLY A 173 -3.81 -8.96 2.27
CA GLY A 173 -4.73 -10.09 2.30
C GLY A 173 -6.13 -9.71 2.82
N LEU A 174 -6.20 -8.85 3.85
CA LEU A 174 -7.47 -8.30 4.34
C LEU A 174 -8.17 -7.45 3.26
N LEU A 175 -7.44 -6.54 2.59
CA LEU A 175 -8.01 -5.72 1.52
C LEU A 175 -8.54 -6.60 0.39
N GLY A 176 -7.78 -7.61 -0.05
CA GLY A 176 -8.20 -8.56 -1.08
C GLY A 176 -9.44 -9.36 -0.68
N ALA A 177 -9.48 -9.86 0.57
CA ALA A 177 -10.66 -10.57 1.08
C ALA A 177 -11.91 -9.68 1.07
N CYS A 178 -11.78 -8.43 1.51
CA CYS A 178 -12.88 -7.47 1.54
C CYS A 178 -13.31 -7.04 0.13
N TRP A 179 -12.35 -6.90 -0.80
CA TRP A 179 -12.66 -6.67 -2.21
C TRP A 179 -13.47 -7.81 -2.81
N LEU A 180 -13.04 -9.05 -2.59
CA LEU A 180 -13.77 -10.23 -3.07
C LEU A 180 -15.16 -10.36 -2.44
N ILE A 181 -15.36 -9.99 -1.16
CA ILE A 181 -16.69 -9.91 -0.56
C ILE A 181 -17.59 -8.96 -1.35
N TRP A 182 -17.05 -7.83 -1.78
CA TRP A 182 -17.82 -6.82 -2.52
C TRP A 182 -18.09 -7.24 -3.97
N LYS A 183 -17.10 -7.90 -4.61
CA LYS A 183 -17.10 -8.20 -6.04
C LYS A 183 -17.66 -9.58 -6.42
N THR A 184 -17.87 -10.47 -5.45
CA THR A 184 -18.34 -11.83 -5.72
C THR A 184 -19.62 -12.16 -4.97
N ASP A 185 -20.18 -13.34 -5.21
CA ASP A 185 -21.30 -13.90 -4.46
C ASP A 185 -21.10 -15.40 -4.18
N GLY A 186 -22.11 -16.04 -3.55
CA GLY A 186 -22.12 -17.47 -3.29
C GLY A 186 -21.02 -17.98 -2.35
N ALA A 187 -20.47 -19.15 -2.66
CA ALA A 187 -19.53 -19.85 -1.79
C ALA A 187 -18.18 -19.14 -1.65
N LEU A 188 -17.67 -18.55 -2.73
CA LEU A 188 -16.42 -17.78 -2.70
C LEU A 188 -16.54 -16.58 -1.76
N GLN A 189 -17.62 -15.81 -1.87
CA GLN A 189 -17.89 -14.68 -0.97
C GLN A 189 -17.95 -15.13 0.50
N ALA A 190 -18.61 -16.26 0.79
CA ALA A 190 -18.72 -16.78 2.15
C ALA A 190 -17.35 -17.14 2.75
N ARG A 191 -16.45 -17.78 1.95
CA ARG A 191 -15.07 -18.05 2.37
C ARG A 191 -14.28 -16.77 2.59
N CYS A 192 -14.40 -15.79 1.68
CA CYS A 192 -13.74 -14.49 1.83
C CYS A 192 -14.17 -13.76 3.11
N ARG A 193 -15.43 -13.88 3.53
CA ARG A 193 -15.90 -13.34 4.83
C ARG A 193 -15.18 -14.01 6.01
N SER A 194 -14.90 -15.31 5.94
CA SER A 194 -14.13 -16.02 6.96
C SER A 194 -12.68 -15.53 6.99
N TYR A 195 -12.05 -15.41 5.82
CA TYR A 195 -10.69 -14.85 5.71
C TYR A 195 -10.61 -13.43 6.25
N ALA A 196 -11.54 -12.55 5.85
CA ALA A 196 -11.58 -11.16 6.30
C ALA A 196 -11.72 -11.05 7.83
N ARG A 197 -12.44 -11.96 8.49
CA ARG A 197 -12.57 -11.97 9.95
C ARG A 197 -11.23 -12.23 10.63
N VAL A 198 -10.50 -13.26 10.20
CA VAL A 198 -9.20 -13.64 10.77
C VAL A 198 -8.15 -12.57 10.46
N LEU A 199 -8.05 -12.18 9.18
CA LEU A 199 -7.10 -11.18 8.72
C LEU A 199 -7.36 -9.80 9.34
N GLY A 200 -8.63 -9.44 9.61
CA GLY A 200 -9.00 -8.20 10.27
C GLY A 200 -8.43 -8.12 11.69
N PHE A 201 -8.60 -9.18 12.49
CA PHE A 201 -7.99 -9.24 13.84
C PHE A 201 -6.47 -9.21 13.76
N ALA A 202 -5.87 -9.97 12.84
CA ALA A 202 -4.42 -10.00 12.67
C ALA A 202 -3.87 -8.63 12.24
N THR A 203 -4.50 -7.94 11.29
CA THR A 203 -4.10 -6.60 10.84
C THR A 203 -4.15 -5.59 11.99
N LEU A 204 -5.24 -5.56 12.76
CA LEU A 204 -5.36 -4.67 13.92
C LEU A 204 -4.31 -5.01 14.99
N GLY A 205 -4.01 -6.29 15.20
CA GLY A 205 -2.93 -6.74 16.08
C GLY A 205 -1.56 -6.25 15.62
N PHE A 206 -1.24 -6.37 14.32
CA PHE A 206 0.01 -5.85 13.76
C PHE A 206 0.10 -4.33 13.85
N ILE A 207 -0.97 -3.59 13.57
CA ILE A 207 -1.01 -2.13 13.74
C ILE A 207 -0.68 -1.78 15.20
N ALA A 208 -1.28 -2.45 16.17
CA ALA A 208 -1.02 -2.20 17.59
C ALA A 208 0.43 -2.50 17.98
N VAL A 209 0.96 -3.66 17.57
CA VAL A 209 2.34 -4.09 17.87
C VAL A 209 3.36 -3.14 17.25
N ILE A 210 3.21 -2.81 15.96
CA ILE A 210 4.13 -1.91 15.25
C ILE A 210 4.08 -0.51 15.88
N SER A 211 2.89 0.03 16.17
CA SER A 211 2.73 1.34 16.81
C SER A 211 3.41 1.37 18.19
N LEU A 212 3.24 0.32 18.98
CA LEU A 212 3.89 0.21 20.29
C LEU A 212 5.41 0.14 20.15
N MET A 213 5.93 -0.67 19.22
CA MET A 213 7.37 -0.77 18.96
C MET A 213 7.97 0.57 18.53
N MET A 214 7.28 1.33 17.65
CA MET A 214 7.71 2.67 17.24
C MET A 214 7.83 3.64 18.42
N ILE A 215 6.85 3.65 19.32
CA ILE A 215 6.85 4.48 20.53
C ILE A 215 8.00 4.08 21.49
N ILE A 216 8.28 2.77 21.60
CA ILE A 216 9.35 2.27 22.47
C ILE A 216 10.73 2.60 21.90
N GLN A 217 10.92 2.40 20.59
CA GLN A 217 12.22 2.53 19.92
C GLN A 217 12.64 3.98 19.67
N SER A 218 11.69 4.89 19.47
CA SER A 218 11.96 6.29 19.12
C SER A 218 11.46 7.27 20.17
N PRO A 219 12.39 7.99 20.87
CA PRO A 219 12.00 9.08 21.79
C PRO A 219 11.16 10.17 21.10
N ALA A 220 11.46 10.51 19.83
CA ALA A 220 10.73 11.51 19.06
C ALA A 220 9.27 11.08 18.83
N PHE A 221 9.02 9.79 18.53
CA PHE A 221 7.65 9.28 18.37
C PHE A 221 6.92 9.24 19.72
N ARG A 222 7.62 8.85 20.79
CA ARG A 222 7.05 8.86 22.15
C ARG A 222 6.60 10.25 22.55
N GLU A 223 7.43 11.28 22.37
CA GLU A 223 7.09 12.68 22.65
C GLU A 223 5.87 13.13 21.87
N ARG A 224 5.79 12.77 20.59
CA ARG A 224 4.69 13.16 19.70
C ARG A 224 3.35 12.51 20.05
N TRP A 225 3.37 11.27 20.52
CA TRP A 225 2.15 10.51 20.79
C TRP A 225 1.70 10.55 22.25
N LEU A 226 2.62 10.78 23.21
CA LEU A 226 2.33 10.62 24.64
C LEU A 226 2.50 11.91 25.46
N THR A 227 2.96 13.02 24.88
CA THR A 227 3.11 14.30 25.60
C THR A 227 2.06 15.33 25.18
N LEU A 228 1.58 16.11 26.14
CA LEU A 228 0.68 17.24 25.86
C LEU A 228 1.47 18.43 25.31
N PRO A 229 0.93 19.21 24.35
CA PRO A 229 -0.42 19.07 23.74
C PRO A 229 -0.48 18.10 22.56
N ASN A 230 0.64 17.55 22.10
CA ASN A 230 0.74 16.73 20.87
C ASN A 230 -0.20 15.51 20.90
N MET A 231 -0.33 14.87 22.06
CA MET A 231 -1.24 13.76 22.29
C MET A 231 -2.68 14.07 21.86
N LEU A 232 -3.17 15.30 22.09
CA LEU A 232 -4.53 15.69 21.70
C LEU A 232 -4.71 15.71 20.18
N TYR A 233 -3.69 16.15 19.44
CA TYR A 233 -3.72 16.16 17.97
C TYR A 233 -3.57 14.78 17.35
N ALA A 234 -2.87 13.86 18.02
CA ALA A 234 -2.66 12.50 17.56
C ALA A 234 -3.81 11.54 17.95
N ALA A 235 -4.50 11.78 19.07
CA ALA A 235 -5.55 10.93 19.63
C ALA A 235 -6.71 10.58 18.68
N PRO A 236 -7.14 11.42 17.72
CA PRO A 236 -8.18 11.05 16.77
C PRO A 236 -7.86 9.78 15.96
N VAL A 237 -6.59 9.52 15.65
CA VAL A 237 -6.18 8.35 14.85
C VAL A 237 -6.55 7.02 15.53
N PRO A 238 -6.08 6.70 16.74
CA PRO A 238 -6.44 5.44 17.40
C PRO A 238 -7.94 5.36 17.76
N ILE A 239 -8.61 6.49 18.07
CA ILE A 239 -10.04 6.50 18.34
C ILE A 239 -10.84 6.12 17.10
N LEU A 240 -10.56 6.76 15.97
CA LEU A 240 -11.21 6.45 14.70
C LEU A 240 -10.89 5.02 14.24
N LEU A 241 -9.67 4.55 14.45
CA LEU A 241 -9.29 3.17 14.13
C LEU A 241 -10.14 2.17 14.95
N ALA A 242 -10.34 2.41 16.24
CA ALA A 242 -11.18 1.58 17.10
C ALA A 242 -12.65 1.59 16.65
N LEU A 243 -13.19 2.75 16.28
CA LEU A 243 -14.55 2.88 15.75
C LEU A 243 -14.72 2.14 14.42
N LEU A 244 -13.75 2.25 13.52
CA LEU A 244 -13.74 1.51 12.26
C LEU A 244 -13.61 0.00 12.49
N ALA A 245 -12.79 -0.43 13.45
CA ALA A 245 -12.66 -1.84 13.81
C ALA A 245 -13.99 -2.42 14.33
N TRP A 246 -14.67 -1.69 15.21
CA TRP A 246 -16.02 -2.07 15.67
C TRP A 246 -17.02 -2.15 14.49
N ARG A 247 -17.02 -1.12 13.60
CA ARG A 247 -17.91 -1.08 12.44
C ARG A 247 -17.64 -2.21 11.45
N PHE A 248 -16.35 -2.54 11.23
CA PHE A 248 -15.90 -3.64 10.39
C PHE A 248 -16.45 -4.98 10.86
N HIS A 249 -16.23 -5.33 12.13
CA HIS A 249 -16.71 -6.60 12.67
C HIS A 249 -18.24 -6.69 12.68
N ARG A 250 -18.93 -5.57 12.95
CA ARG A 250 -20.37 -5.50 12.87
C ARG A 250 -20.90 -5.71 11.43
N ALA A 251 -20.21 -5.14 10.43
CA ALA A 251 -20.56 -5.31 9.03
C ALA A 251 -20.42 -6.76 8.56
N LEU A 252 -19.32 -7.42 8.93
CA LEU A 252 -19.12 -8.85 8.64
C LEU A 252 -20.19 -9.72 9.28
N GLY A 253 -20.61 -9.41 10.52
CA GLY A 253 -21.68 -10.14 11.22
C GLY A 253 -23.06 -9.94 10.60
N LYS A 254 -23.32 -8.76 10.00
CA LYS A 254 -24.57 -8.45 9.31
C LYS A 254 -24.63 -8.93 7.86
N GLY A 255 -23.53 -9.44 7.31
CA GLY A 255 -23.46 -9.85 5.92
C GLY A 255 -23.39 -8.71 4.92
N GLU A 256 -23.00 -7.50 5.32
CA GLU A 256 -22.83 -6.36 4.42
C GLU A 256 -21.68 -6.60 3.43
N ASP A 257 -21.81 -6.19 2.16
CA ASP A 257 -20.84 -6.49 1.11
C ASP A 257 -19.72 -5.42 1.00
N GLY A 258 -20.07 -4.15 0.82
CA GLY A 258 -19.09 -3.07 0.55
C GLY A 258 -18.47 -2.46 1.80
N VAL A 259 -19.20 -2.46 2.93
CA VAL A 259 -18.75 -1.78 4.16
C VAL A 259 -17.47 -2.37 4.75
N PRO A 260 -17.25 -3.72 4.76
CA PRO A 260 -15.98 -4.27 5.20
C PRO A 260 -14.77 -3.72 4.43
N PHE A 261 -14.91 -3.55 3.11
CA PHE A 261 -13.85 -2.99 2.27
C PHE A 261 -13.54 -1.52 2.64
N LEU A 262 -14.57 -0.68 2.77
CA LEU A 262 -14.40 0.72 3.18
C LEU A 262 -13.76 0.86 4.57
N CYS A 263 -14.11 -0.01 5.51
CA CYS A 263 -13.47 -0.03 6.84
C CYS A 263 -12.01 -0.46 6.74
N ALA A 264 -11.69 -1.48 5.93
CA ALA A 264 -10.32 -1.93 5.71
C ALA A 264 -9.46 -0.84 5.05
N LEU A 265 -9.98 -0.14 4.04
CA LEU A 265 -9.34 1.05 3.48
C LEU A 265 -9.06 2.11 4.56
N GLY A 266 -10.05 2.34 5.45
CA GLY A 266 -9.92 3.26 6.58
C GLY A 266 -8.79 2.86 7.54
N PHE A 267 -8.55 1.56 7.77
CA PHE A 267 -7.40 1.11 8.58
C PHE A 267 -6.08 1.56 7.96
N PHE A 268 -5.92 1.41 6.65
CA PHE A 268 -4.72 1.84 5.94
C PHE A 268 -4.56 3.36 5.93
N VAL A 269 -5.63 4.10 5.64
CA VAL A 269 -5.60 5.58 5.63
C VAL A 269 -5.22 6.12 7.01
N LEU A 270 -5.82 5.60 8.09
CA LEU A 270 -5.51 6.05 9.45
C LEU A 270 -4.11 5.65 9.88
N SER A 271 -3.65 4.44 9.55
CA SER A 271 -2.28 3.99 9.83
C SER A 271 -1.26 4.86 9.09
N TYR A 272 -1.53 5.16 7.81
CA TYR A 272 -0.70 6.05 7.01
C TYR A 272 -0.67 7.48 7.57
N ALA A 273 -1.81 8.03 7.99
CA ALA A 273 -1.87 9.32 8.66
C ALA A 273 -1.07 9.32 9.97
N GLY A 274 -1.17 8.23 10.75
CA GLY A 274 -0.36 8.04 11.96
C GLY A 274 1.14 8.02 11.68
N LEU A 275 1.58 7.37 10.60
CA LEU A 275 2.97 7.41 10.13
C LEU A 275 3.38 8.83 9.72
N GLY A 276 2.55 9.53 8.96
CA GLY A 276 2.78 10.93 8.57
C GLY A 276 2.96 11.83 9.79
N ILE A 277 2.08 11.73 10.78
CA ILE A 277 2.20 12.45 12.04
C ILE A 277 3.52 12.10 12.74
N SER A 278 3.91 10.81 12.78
CA SER A 278 5.12 10.35 13.45
C SER A 278 6.39 10.87 12.79
N MET A 279 6.45 10.83 11.46
CA MET A 279 7.65 11.19 10.70
C MET A 279 7.81 12.69 10.45
N TRP A 280 6.73 13.47 10.50
CA TRP A 280 6.77 14.90 10.21
C TRP A 280 7.83 15.65 11.03
N PRO A 281 8.62 16.58 10.45
CA PRO A 281 8.67 16.98 9.04
C PRO A 281 9.73 16.23 8.21
N MET A 282 10.20 15.07 8.70
CA MET A 282 11.29 14.31 8.06
C MET A 282 10.76 13.51 6.86
N ILE A 283 11.43 13.66 5.72
CA ILE A 283 11.23 12.78 4.55
C ILE A 283 12.18 11.58 4.61
N VAL A 284 13.36 11.77 5.21
CA VAL A 284 14.30 10.70 5.56
C VAL A 284 14.61 10.80 7.05
N PRO A 285 13.88 10.07 7.90
CA PRO A 285 14.15 10.07 9.33
C PRO A 285 15.54 9.54 9.68
N PRO A 286 16.19 10.05 10.71
CA PRO A 286 15.88 11.28 11.44
C PRO A 286 16.55 12.52 10.88
N SER A 287 17.17 12.44 9.67
CA SER A 287 18.24 13.34 9.24
C SER A 287 17.83 14.43 8.25
N ILE A 288 16.83 14.18 7.38
CA ILE A 288 16.50 15.07 6.27
C ILE A 288 15.03 15.47 6.30
N THR A 289 14.76 16.77 6.38
CA THR A 289 13.42 17.35 6.28
C THR A 289 12.96 17.49 4.83
N ILE A 290 11.64 17.68 4.60
CA ILE A 290 11.09 17.94 3.28
C ILE A 290 11.74 19.16 2.61
N TRP A 291 12.00 20.25 3.37
CA TRP A 291 12.61 21.46 2.82
C TRP A 291 14.08 21.29 2.45
N GLN A 292 14.84 20.51 3.22
CA GLN A 292 16.24 20.20 2.91
C GLN A 292 16.38 19.29 1.67
N ALA A 293 15.38 18.44 1.43
CA ALA A 293 15.38 17.53 0.30
C ALA A 293 14.88 18.14 -1.01
N ALA A 294 14.17 19.28 -0.92
CA ALA A 294 13.46 19.88 -2.03
C ALA A 294 14.40 20.49 -3.09
N THR A 295 13.99 20.40 -4.34
CA THR A 295 14.60 21.09 -5.48
C THR A 295 14.25 22.59 -5.47
N HIS A 296 14.83 23.37 -6.39
CA HIS A 296 14.61 24.83 -6.47
C HIS A 296 13.12 25.15 -6.73
N PRO A 297 12.56 26.24 -6.12
CA PRO A 297 11.14 26.60 -6.26
C PRO A 297 10.64 26.76 -7.70
N SER A 298 11.47 27.26 -8.62
CA SER A 298 11.10 27.38 -10.05
C SER A 298 10.85 26.02 -10.70
N SER A 299 11.65 25.00 -10.36
CA SER A 299 11.44 23.64 -10.84
C SER A 299 10.19 23.02 -10.24
N GLN A 300 9.94 23.26 -8.94
CA GLN A 300 8.71 22.81 -8.27
C GLN A 300 7.47 23.40 -8.93
N LEU A 301 7.50 24.71 -9.26
CA LEU A 301 6.36 25.38 -9.90
C LEU A 301 6.13 24.86 -11.31
N PHE A 302 7.18 24.68 -12.10
CA PHE A 302 7.08 24.12 -13.45
C PHE A 302 6.44 22.72 -13.45
N LEU A 303 6.91 21.84 -12.57
CA LEU A 303 6.36 20.49 -12.41
C LEU A 303 4.91 20.52 -11.89
N LEU A 304 4.57 21.47 -11.01
CA LEU A 304 3.22 21.59 -10.45
C LEU A 304 2.18 21.94 -11.52
N VAL A 305 2.53 22.75 -12.52
CA VAL A 305 1.64 23.03 -13.65
C VAL A 305 1.28 21.75 -14.42
N GLY A 306 2.27 20.89 -14.67
CA GLY A 306 2.03 19.57 -15.28
C GLY A 306 1.16 18.67 -14.39
N ALA A 307 1.48 18.57 -13.11
CA ALA A 307 0.74 17.76 -12.16
C ALA A 307 -0.72 18.25 -11.99
N ALA A 308 -0.96 19.57 -12.00
CA ALA A 308 -2.28 20.16 -11.87
C ALA A 308 -3.23 19.78 -13.04
N VAL A 309 -2.68 19.41 -14.19
CA VAL A 309 -3.44 18.91 -15.34
C VAL A 309 -3.54 17.38 -15.31
N LEU A 310 -2.41 16.68 -15.14
CA LEU A 310 -2.35 15.23 -15.26
C LEU A 310 -3.04 14.49 -14.11
N VAL A 311 -2.87 14.94 -12.88
CA VAL A 311 -3.44 14.25 -11.70
C VAL A 311 -4.98 14.26 -11.73
N PRO A 312 -5.68 15.38 -11.99
CA PRO A 312 -7.13 15.36 -12.18
C PRO A 312 -7.60 14.45 -13.31
N VAL A 313 -6.89 14.44 -14.44
CA VAL A 313 -7.24 13.56 -15.59
C VAL A 313 -7.13 12.09 -15.20
N ILE A 314 -6.05 11.71 -14.51
CA ILE A 314 -5.85 10.33 -14.02
C ILE A 314 -6.96 9.97 -13.02
N LEU A 315 -7.28 10.84 -12.06
CA LEU A 315 -8.34 10.59 -11.07
C LEU A 315 -9.71 10.42 -11.71
N VAL A 316 -10.07 11.26 -12.69
CA VAL A 316 -11.33 11.14 -13.43
C VAL A 316 -11.37 9.83 -14.21
N TYR A 317 -10.31 9.50 -14.94
CA TYR A 317 -10.19 8.24 -15.66
C TYR A 317 -10.31 7.03 -14.72
N THR A 318 -9.57 7.03 -13.63
CA THR A 318 -9.63 5.96 -12.62
C THR A 318 -11.05 5.81 -12.07
N GLY A 319 -11.67 6.91 -11.64
CA GLY A 319 -13.05 6.89 -11.15
C GLY A 319 -14.05 6.37 -12.19
N TYR A 320 -13.85 6.71 -13.48
CA TYR A 320 -14.67 6.23 -14.57
C TYR A 320 -14.54 4.71 -14.79
N VAL A 321 -13.30 4.18 -14.74
CA VAL A 321 -13.05 2.73 -14.85
C VAL A 321 -13.72 1.98 -13.70
N TYR A 322 -13.55 2.44 -12.47
CA TYR A 322 -14.21 1.83 -11.30
C TYR A 322 -15.74 1.91 -11.39
N TRP A 323 -16.28 2.97 -11.97
CA TRP A 323 -17.72 3.10 -12.19
C TRP A 323 -18.25 2.11 -13.24
N ILE A 324 -17.52 1.91 -14.36
CA ILE A 324 -17.88 0.92 -15.39
C ILE A 324 -17.90 -0.48 -14.81
N PHE A 325 -16.82 -0.86 -14.11
CA PHE A 325 -16.62 -2.22 -13.58
C PHE A 325 -17.14 -2.39 -12.15
N ARG A 326 -18.15 -1.62 -11.73
CA ARG A 326 -18.68 -1.68 -10.36
C ARG A 326 -19.48 -2.94 -10.03
N GLY A 327 -19.90 -3.73 -11.03
CA GLY A 327 -20.69 -4.94 -10.88
C GLY A 327 -19.97 -6.08 -10.14
N LYS A 328 -20.72 -7.12 -9.77
CA LYS A 328 -20.16 -8.39 -9.29
C LYS A 328 -19.68 -9.22 -10.47
N VAL A 329 -18.60 -9.95 -10.27
CA VAL A 329 -18.03 -10.89 -11.26
C VAL A 329 -18.57 -12.28 -10.98
N ARG A 330 -19.05 -12.98 -12.01
CA ARG A 330 -19.64 -14.31 -11.91
C ARG A 330 -18.84 -15.35 -12.68
N HIS A 331 -19.07 -16.62 -12.36
CA HIS A 331 -18.50 -17.72 -13.12
C HIS A 331 -18.90 -17.64 -14.60
N GLY A 332 -17.93 -17.78 -15.49
CA GLY A 332 -18.15 -17.73 -16.94
C GLY A 332 -18.18 -16.34 -17.55
N GLU A 333 -18.12 -15.26 -16.74
CA GLU A 333 -17.91 -13.89 -17.21
C GLU A 333 -16.40 -13.65 -17.33
N GLY A 334 -15.90 -13.63 -18.56
CA GLY A 334 -14.51 -13.28 -18.86
C GLY A 334 -14.34 -11.78 -19.09
N TYR A 335 -13.17 -11.25 -18.81
CA TYR A 335 -12.78 -9.89 -19.13
C TYR A 335 -12.47 -9.70 -20.64
N HIS A 336 -12.42 -10.83 -21.40
CA HIS A 336 -12.09 -10.86 -22.83
C HIS A 336 -13.33 -10.99 -23.72
#